data_a6e23d278ec6581aab0ff25f719a24eb
#
_entry.id   a6e23d278ec6581aab0ff25f719a24eb
#
_cell.length_a   1.000
_cell.length_b   1.000
_cell.length_c   1.000
_cell.angle_alpha   90.00
_cell.angle_beta   90.00
_cell.angle_gamma   90.00
#
_symmetry.space_group_name_H-M   'P 1'
#
loop_
_entity.id
_entity.type
_entity.pdbx_description
1 polymer ?
#
loop_
_entity_poly.entity_id
_entity_poly.type
_entity_poly.pdbx_seq_one_letter_code
_entity_poly.pdbx_strand_id
1 'polypeptide(L)'
;REDYLPAARELLSSIGEAHSAFNSTLILRERGVNAVFVDLSGWRDQDTDSMEETISGHLAGLDFASCMPIVTGYAKCKEGVMAKFDRGYSEITFSKLAVVTGAREGIIHKEFHLSTGDPKLIGADKVRTIGHTNYDIADQLADMAMEAIHPKASKAMELAGIPIRVANAFDPGNPGTLISRDYVAPTPRVDMICGRRDVLAIEVFDPEMVGEPGYDYNVLASFAKNKISYIAKNTNANTITHFVSEKSKNLDKCLKELKEHFHGAQISTREVAIVSVIGTNMKLPGFLHRAAKALAESKINVLALDQCIRQVNMQFIIDREDFETAQKALHRELVEHEQI
;
A
#
# COMPACT_ATOMS: atom_id res chain seq x y z
N ARG A 1 -9.92 -3.83 -35.16
CA ARG A 1 -8.51 -4.10 -34.74
C ARG A 1 -8.22 -3.65 -33.32
N GLU A 2 -8.87 -2.60 -32.82
CA GLU A 2 -8.66 -2.08 -31.44
C GLU A 2 -9.26 -3.00 -30.37
N ASP A 3 -10.29 -3.77 -30.68
CA ASP A 3 -10.99 -4.66 -29.72
C ASP A 3 -10.16 -5.88 -29.29
N TYR A 4 -9.14 -6.27 -30.07
CA TYR A 4 -8.29 -7.43 -29.75
C TYR A 4 -7.12 -7.14 -28.83
N LEU A 5 -6.68 -5.88 -28.70
CA LEU A 5 -5.52 -5.52 -27.87
C LEU A 5 -5.73 -5.79 -26.37
N PRO A 6 -6.89 -5.44 -25.77
CA PRO A 6 -7.16 -5.79 -24.40
C PRO A 6 -7.17 -7.31 -24.15
N ALA A 7 -7.83 -8.06 -25.02
CA ALA A 7 -7.86 -9.53 -24.91
C ALA A 7 -6.46 -10.16 -25.06
N ALA A 8 -5.66 -9.66 -25.99
CA ALA A 8 -4.27 -10.11 -26.15
C ALA A 8 -3.40 -9.79 -24.91
N ARG A 9 -3.60 -8.61 -24.29
CA ARG A 9 -2.92 -8.23 -23.07
C ARG A 9 -3.28 -9.16 -21.90
N GLU A 10 -4.56 -9.46 -21.72
CA GLU A 10 -5.06 -10.40 -20.72
C GLU A 10 -4.43 -11.79 -20.92
N LEU A 11 -4.44 -12.29 -22.15
CA LEU A 11 -3.84 -13.57 -22.52
C LEU A 11 -2.36 -13.61 -22.18
N LEU A 12 -1.56 -12.64 -22.64
CA LEU A 12 -0.13 -12.59 -22.42
C LEU A 12 0.22 -12.49 -20.93
N SER A 13 -0.58 -11.76 -20.16
CA SER A 13 -0.37 -11.62 -18.71
C SER A 13 -0.60 -12.94 -17.97
N SER A 14 -1.49 -13.80 -18.45
CA SER A 14 -1.79 -15.09 -17.82
C SER A 14 -0.74 -16.19 -18.09
N ILE A 15 0.04 -16.08 -19.19
CA ILE A 15 0.99 -17.13 -19.61
C ILE A 15 2.04 -17.39 -18.54
N GLY A 16 2.68 -16.35 -18.04
CA GLY A 16 3.76 -16.48 -17.04
C GLY A 16 3.26 -17.15 -15.76
N GLU A 17 2.09 -16.76 -15.28
CA GLU A 17 1.47 -17.30 -14.07
C GLU A 17 1.07 -18.77 -14.24
N ALA A 18 0.46 -19.12 -15.39
CA ALA A 18 0.10 -20.51 -15.70
C ALA A 18 1.35 -21.40 -15.79
N HIS A 19 2.39 -20.93 -16.48
CA HIS A 19 3.65 -21.65 -16.61
C HIS A 19 4.36 -21.85 -15.26
N SER A 20 4.39 -20.81 -14.43
CA SER A 20 4.96 -20.88 -13.07
C SER A 20 4.22 -21.91 -12.21
N ALA A 21 2.89 -21.87 -12.16
CA ALA A 21 2.09 -22.80 -11.38
C ALA A 21 2.24 -24.25 -11.89
N PHE A 22 2.26 -24.45 -13.21
CA PHE A 22 2.46 -25.76 -13.80
C PHE A 22 3.84 -26.35 -13.44
N ASN A 23 4.93 -25.59 -13.62
CA ASN A 23 6.27 -26.04 -13.27
C ASN A 23 6.42 -26.32 -11.77
N SER A 24 5.85 -25.48 -10.93
CA SER A 24 5.83 -25.68 -9.47
C SER A 24 5.12 -26.99 -9.12
N THR A 25 4.01 -27.30 -9.80
CA THR A 25 3.30 -28.57 -9.61
C THR A 25 4.17 -29.78 -9.95
N LEU A 26 4.91 -29.72 -11.07
CA LEU A 26 5.80 -30.82 -11.47
C LEU A 26 6.92 -31.02 -10.44
N ILE A 27 7.61 -29.95 -10.03
CA ILE A 27 8.69 -29.98 -9.03
C ILE A 27 8.20 -30.56 -7.70
N LEU A 28 7.01 -30.16 -7.26
CA LEU A 28 6.44 -30.66 -6.01
C LEU A 28 6.09 -32.15 -6.11
N ARG A 29 5.55 -32.62 -7.23
CA ARG A 29 5.29 -34.04 -7.50
C ARG A 29 6.55 -34.87 -7.48
N GLU A 30 7.63 -34.40 -8.11
CA GLU A 30 8.95 -35.04 -8.07
C GLU A 30 9.50 -35.19 -6.64
N ARG A 31 9.09 -34.29 -5.74
CA ARG A 31 9.42 -34.33 -4.31
C ARG A 31 8.43 -35.13 -3.46
N GLY A 32 7.51 -35.85 -4.08
CA GLY A 32 6.54 -36.70 -3.38
C GLY A 32 5.32 -35.97 -2.82
N VAL A 33 5.12 -34.70 -3.15
CA VAL A 33 3.93 -33.95 -2.77
C VAL A 33 2.78 -34.27 -3.74
N ASN A 34 1.60 -34.60 -3.24
CA ASN A 34 0.40 -34.76 -4.08
C ASN A 34 -0.13 -33.38 -4.54
N ALA A 35 0.64 -32.74 -5.45
CA ALA A 35 0.30 -31.44 -5.99
C ALA A 35 -0.66 -31.54 -7.18
N VAL A 36 -1.68 -30.66 -7.21
CA VAL A 36 -2.68 -30.59 -8.27
C VAL A 36 -2.61 -29.24 -8.93
N PHE A 37 -2.34 -29.21 -10.25
CA PHE A 37 -2.36 -27.96 -11.01
C PHE A 37 -3.81 -27.48 -11.20
N VAL A 38 -4.08 -26.23 -10.84
CA VAL A 38 -5.37 -25.56 -11.00
C VAL A 38 -5.19 -24.34 -11.88
N ASP A 39 -5.69 -24.41 -13.09
CA ASP A 39 -5.57 -23.36 -14.09
C ASP A 39 -6.81 -22.44 -14.07
N LEU A 40 -6.65 -21.24 -13.57
CA LEU A 40 -7.68 -20.20 -13.57
C LEU A 40 -7.51 -19.22 -14.75
N SER A 41 -6.56 -19.46 -15.66
CA SER A 41 -6.30 -18.56 -16.80
C SER A 41 -7.49 -18.47 -17.77
N GLY A 42 -8.37 -19.44 -17.75
CA GLY A 42 -9.62 -19.46 -18.51
C GLY A 42 -9.43 -19.58 -20.02
N TRP A 43 -8.28 -20.10 -20.47
CA TRP A 43 -8.01 -20.23 -21.90
C TRP A 43 -8.92 -21.21 -22.63
N ARG A 44 -9.49 -22.14 -21.87
CA ARG A 44 -10.37 -23.19 -22.37
C ARG A 44 -11.82 -22.96 -22.03
N ASP A 45 -12.11 -21.93 -21.21
CA ASP A 45 -13.45 -21.63 -20.73
C ASP A 45 -14.15 -20.70 -21.71
N GLN A 46 -15.34 -21.06 -22.16
CA GLN A 46 -16.14 -20.24 -23.07
C GLN A 46 -16.88 -19.12 -22.35
N ASP A 47 -17.35 -19.36 -21.13
CA ASP A 47 -18.04 -18.39 -20.28
C ASP A 47 -17.12 -17.82 -19.22
N THR A 48 -17.29 -16.54 -18.93
CA THR A 48 -16.54 -15.84 -17.88
C THR A 48 -17.49 -15.45 -16.76
N ASP A 49 -17.37 -16.17 -15.68
CA ASP A 49 -18.02 -15.89 -14.41
C ASP A 49 -17.28 -14.79 -13.62
N SER A 50 -17.78 -14.46 -12.45
CA SER A 50 -17.00 -13.69 -11.49
C SER A 50 -15.73 -14.47 -11.09
N MET A 51 -14.71 -13.77 -10.61
CA MET A 51 -13.46 -14.43 -10.17
C MET A 51 -13.75 -15.45 -9.06
N GLU A 52 -14.66 -15.15 -8.15
CA GLU A 52 -15.06 -16.02 -7.05
C GLU A 52 -15.75 -17.31 -7.55
N GLU A 53 -16.62 -17.23 -8.54
CA GLU A 53 -17.27 -18.37 -9.16
C GLU A 53 -16.27 -19.23 -9.90
N THR A 54 -15.37 -18.63 -10.67
CA THR A 54 -14.27 -19.32 -11.36
C THR A 54 -13.40 -20.09 -10.37
N ILE A 55 -12.96 -19.45 -9.28
CA ILE A 55 -12.17 -20.10 -8.24
C ILE A 55 -12.93 -21.25 -7.60
N SER A 56 -14.18 -21.02 -7.19
CA SER A 56 -15.00 -22.03 -6.54
C SER A 56 -15.23 -23.25 -7.45
N GLY A 57 -15.51 -23.02 -8.73
CA GLY A 57 -15.74 -24.07 -9.71
C GLY A 57 -14.51 -24.96 -9.92
N HIS A 58 -13.33 -24.36 -10.06
CA HIS A 58 -12.07 -25.10 -10.28
C HIS A 58 -11.55 -25.82 -9.02
N LEU A 59 -11.93 -25.37 -7.83
CA LEU A 59 -11.60 -26.04 -6.57
C LEU A 59 -12.65 -27.07 -6.16
N ALA A 60 -13.81 -27.07 -6.79
CA ALA A 60 -14.86 -28.02 -6.46
C ALA A 60 -14.39 -29.47 -6.61
N GLY A 61 -14.64 -30.27 -5.59
CA GLY A 61 -14.25 -31.69 -5.55
C GLY A 61 -12.79 -31.95 -5.18
N LEU A 62 -11.96 -30.94 -4.95
CA LEU A 62 -10.62 -31.14 -4.41
C LEU A 62 -10.67 -31.36 -2.89
N ASP A 63 -10.04 -32.42 -2.44
CA ASP A 63 -9.85 -32.69 -1.02
C ASP A 63 -8.51 -32.10 -0.55
N PHE A 64 -8.54 -30.94 0.08
CA PHE A 64 -7.36 -30.23 0.58
C PHE A 64 -6.61 -30.96 1.71
N ALA A 65 -7.21 -31.99 2.31
CA ALA A 65 -6.51 -32.83 3.27
C ALA A 65 -5.56 -33.83 2.58
N SER A 66 -5.86 -34.20 1.35
CA SER A 66 -5.12 -35.22 0.59
C SER A 66 -4.27 -34.63 -0.55
N CYS A 67 -4.56 -33.41 -1.02
CA CYS A 67 -3.81 -32.80 -2.11
C CYS A 67 -3.46 -31.33 -1.83
N MET A 68 -2.43 -30.85 -2.52
CA MET A 68 -2.00 -29.44 -2.52
C MET A 68 -2.34 -28.81 -3.87
N PRO A 69 -3.38 -27.97 -3.99
CA PRO A 69 -3.66 -27.22 -5.20
C PRO A 69 -2.56 -26.16 -5.44
N ILE A 70 -2.02 -26.15 -6.64
CA ILE A 70 -1.10 -25.13 -7.14
C ILE A 70 -1.87 -24.32 -8.18
N VAL A 71 -2.27 -23.14 -7.77
CA VAL A 71 -3.20 -22.30 -8.51
C VAL A 71 -2.46 -21.21 -9.28
N THR A 72 -2.90 -20.87 -10.48
CA THR A 72 -2.34 -19.75 -11.25
C THR A 72 -2.58 -18.42 -10.54
N GLY A 73 -1.59 -17.54 -10.53
CA GLY A 73 -1.74 -16.19 -9.95
C GLY A 73 -2.67 -15.28 -10.78
N TYR A 74 -2.86 -15.60 -12.08
CA TYR A 74 -3.88 -14.96 -12.89
C TYR A 74 -5.17 -15.78 -12.87
N ALA A 75 -6.30 -15.11 -12.58
CA ALA A 75 -7.64 -15.71 -12.67
C ALA A 75 -8.50 -14.88 -13.61
N LYS A 76 -8.98 -15.50 -14.69
CA LYS A 76 -9.88 -14.85 -15.66
C LYS A 76 -11.17 -14.41 -14.98
N CYS A 77 -11.63 -13.22 -15.30
CA CYS A 77 -12.95 -12.73 -14.89
C CYS A 77 -13.59 -11.92 -16.01
N LYS A 78 -14.91 -11.74 -15.93
CA LYS A 78 -15.73 -11.11 -16.97
C LYS A 78 -15.23 -9.70 -17.37
N GLU A 79 -14.77 -8.91 -16.42
CA GLU A 79 -14.32 -7.53 -16.66
C GLU A 79 -12.87 -7.43 -17.15
N GLY A 80 -12.13 -8.52 -17.16
CA GLY A 80 -10.69 -8.55 -17.40
C GLY A 80 -9.88 -8.09 -16.18
N VAL A 81 -8.89 -8.89 -15.78
CA VAL A 81 -8.08 -8.64 -14.57
C VAL A 81 -7.18 -7.44 -14.75
N MET A 82 -6.51 -7.34 -15.92
CA MET A 82 -5.62 -6.24 -16.24
C MET A 82 -6.36 -4.91 -16.43
N ALA A 83 -7.59 -4.97 -16.97
CA ALA A 83 -8.43 -3.78 -17.12
C ALA A 83 -8.88 -3.20 -15.77
N LYS A 84 -9.13 -4.08 -14.78
CA LYS A 84 -9.66 -3.73 -13.46
C LYS A 84 -8.58 -3.39 -12.44
N PHE A 85 -7.42 -4.02 -12.50
CA PHE A 85 -6.40 -3.95 -11.45
C PHE A 85 -5.04 -3.42 -11.92
N ASP A 86 -4.77 -3.38 -13.22
CA ASP A 86 -3.51 -2.92 -13.84
C ASP A 86 -2.26 -3.66 -13.32
N ARG A 87 -2.09 -3.75 -12.00
CA ARG A 87 -1.01 -4.46 -11.28
C ARG A 87 -1.54 -5.16 -10.03
N GLY A 88 -0.77 -6.06 -9.46
CA GLY A 88 -1.12 -6.77 -8.21
C GLY A 88 -2.22 -7.82 -8.37
N TYR A 89 -2.51 -8.26 -9.60
CA TYR A 89 -3.57 -9.23 -9.86
C TYR A 89 -3.34 -10.60 -9.21
N SER A 90 -2.09 -11.06 -9.09
CA SER A 90 -1.76 -12.30 -8.36
C SER A 90 -2.13 -12.21 -6.88
N GLU A 91 -1.92 -11.04 -6.27
CA GLU A 91 -2.32 -10.79 -4.88
C GLU A 91 -3.85 -10.71 -4.72
N ILE A 92 -4.55 -10.23 -5.76
CA ILE A 92 -6.03 -10.27 -5.79
C ILE A 92 -6.51 -11.72 -5.87
N THR A 93 -5.94 -12.53 -6.77
CA THR A 93 -6.26 -13.97 -6.86
C THR A 93 -5.99 -14.69 -5.54
N PHE A 94 -4.83 -14.43 -4.93
CA PHE A 94 -4.46 -14.95 -3.60
C PHE A 94 -5.51 -14.61 -2.54
N SER A 95 -5.92 -13.35 -2.45
CA SER A 95 -6.90 -12.92 -1.45
C SER A 95 -8.27 -13.54 -1.69
N LYS A 96 -8.71 -13.64 -2.95
CA LYS A 96 -9.97 -14.28 -3.33
C LYS A 96 -9.96 -15.78 -3.04
N LEU A 97 -8.86 -16.47 -3.34
CA LEU A 97 -8.62 -17.85 -2.94
C LEU A 97 -8.79 -18.03 -1.44
N ALA A 98 -8.11 -17.21 -0.63
CA ALA A 98 -8.18 -17.28 0.81
C ALA A 98 -9.63 -17.10 1.32
N VAL A 99 -10.38 -16.15 0.76
CA VAL A 99 -11.77 -15.90 1.15
C VAL A 99 -12.69 -17.04 0.74
N VAL A 100 -12.62 -17.50 -0.52
CA VAL A 100 -13.47 -18.58 -1.06
C VAL A 100 -13.24 -19.89 -0.33
N THR A 101 -12.00 -20.20 0.05
CA THR A 101 -11.67 -21.43 0.76
C THR A 101 -11.84 -21.35 2.28
N GLY A 102 -12.13 -20.17 2.82
CA GLY A 102 -12.17 -19.94 4.26
C GLY A 102 -10.82 -20.20 4.90
N ALA A 103 -9.73 -19.78 4.28
CA ALA A 103 -8.38 -20.05 4.73
C ALA A 103 -8.16 -19.53 6.17
N ARG A 104 -7.42 -20.28 6.97
CA ARG A 104 -7.07 -19.88 8.33
C ARG A 104 -6.12 -18.69 8.36
N GLU A 105 -5.23 -18.60 7.37
CA GLU A 105 -4.20 -17.56 7.21
C GLU A 105 -3.77 -17.51 5.75
N GLY A 106 -3.45 -16.32 5.25
CA GLY A 106 -2.79 -16.14 3.96
C GLY A 106 -1.31 -15.79 4.18
N ILE A 107 -0.39 -16.49 3.51
CA ILE A 107 1.06 -16.24 3.64
C ILE A 107 1.61 -15.70 2.33
N ILE A 108 2.25 -14.53 2.38
CA ILE A 108 2.94 -13.92 1.25
C ILE A 108 4.44 -13.98 1.51
N HIS A 109 5.19 -14.55 0.58
CA HIS A 109 6.64 -14.57 0.60
C HIS A 109 7.19 -13.38 -0.18
N LYS A 110 8.01 -12.56 0.48
CA LYS A 110 8.77 -11.45 -0.12
C LYS A 110 10.28 -11.73 0.01
N GLU A 111 11.11 -10.88 -0.58
CA GLU A 111 12.58 -10.97 -0.48
C GLU A 111 13.13 -10.26 0.76
N PHE A 112 12.27 -9.69 1.58
CA PHE A 112 12.65 -8.89 2.75
C PHE A 112 11.60 -9.06 3.87
N HIS A 113 11.98 -8.70 5.09
CA HIS A 113 11.06 -8.55 6.21
C HIS A 113 10.40 -7.16 6.19
N LEU A 114 9.16 -7.07 6.65
CA LEU A 114 8.63 -5.78 7.08
C LEU A 114 9.38 -5.38 8.36
N SER A 115 10.10 -4.27 8.29
CA SER A 115 10.98 -3.81 9.35
C SER A 115 10.65 -2.37 9.76
N THR A 116 11.16 -1.97 10.92
CA THR A 116 10.89 -0.66 11.53
C THR A 116 11.43 0.53 10.73
N GLY A 117 12.19 0.29 9.68
CA GLY A 117 12.72 1.26 8.73
C GLY A 117 13.43 0.55 7.58
N ASP A 118 13.89 1.30 6.58
CA ASP A 118 14.67 0.73 5.48
C ASP A 118 16.06 0.28 5.98
N PRO A 119 16.40 -1.03 5.93
CA PRO A 119 17.70 -1.53 6.38
C PRO A 119 18.88 -0.92 5.63
N LYS A 120 18.69 -0.52 4.37
CA LYS A 120 19.75 0.12 3.57
C LYS A 120 20.04 1.55 4.01
N LEU A 121 19.04 2.23 4.56
CA LEU A 121 19.15 3.60 5.01
C LEU A 121 19.54 3.70 6.49
N ILE A 122 18.86 2.91 7.32
CA ILE A 122 19.00 2.96 8.80
C ILE A 122 20.18 2.12 9.28
N GLY A 123 20.40 0.98 8.65
CA GLY A 123 21.34 -0.07 9.07
C GLY A 123 20.60 -1.36 9.43
N ALA A 124 21.07 -2.48 8.92
CA ALA A 124 20.44 -3.78 9.12
C ALA A 124 20.47 -4.26 10.60
N ASP A 125 21.45 -3.79 11.36
CA ASP A 125 21.65 -4.05 12.80
C ASP A 125 20.72 -3.22 13.70
N LYS A 126 20.13 -2.15 13.18
CA LYS A 126 19.28 -1.22 13.92
C LYS A 126 17.79 -1.42 13.69
N VAL A 127 17.43 -1.93 12.50
CA VAL A 127 16.03 -2.22 12.20
C VAL A 127 15.61 -3.55 12.82
N ARG A 128 14.34 -3.63 13.19
CA ARG A 128 13.73 -4.85 13.75
C ARG A 128 12.59 -5.29 12.84
N THR A 129 12.37 -6.60 12.71
CA THR A 129 11.18 -7.13 12.04
C THR A 129 9.94 -6.77 12.84
N ILE A 130 8.91 -6.29 12.16
CA ILE A 130 7.58 -6.08 12.74
C ILE A 130 6.95 -7.45 12.94
N GLY A 131 6.80 -7.90 14.17
CA GLY A 131 6.28 -9.25 14.46
C GLY A 131 4.76 -9.36 14.27
N HIS A 132 4.01 -8.37 14.75
CA HIS A 132 2.55 -8.33 14.63
C HIS A 132 2.07 -6.89 14.49
N THR A 133 1.16 -6.68 13.54
CA THR A 133 0.51 -5.39 13.30
C THR A 133 -0.93 -5.60 12.83
N ASN A 134 -1.61 -4.57 12.37
CA ASN A 134 -2.99 -4.67 11.91
C ASN A 134 -3.18 -4.12 10.49
N TYR A 135 -4.38 -4.30 9.94
CA TYR A 135 -4.72 -3.86 8.58
C TYR A 135 -4.67 -2.35 8.41
N ASP A 136 -5.03 -1.58 9.44
CA ASP A 136 -4.95 -0.12 9.39
C ASP A 136 -3.50 0.36 9.17
N ILE A 137 -2.56 -0.25 9.89
CA ILE A 137 -1.13 0.02 9.69
C ILE A 137 -0.67 -0.42 8.29
N ALA A 138 -1.10 -1.58 7.83
CA ALA A 138 -0.75 -2.07 6.48
C ALA A 138 -1.25 -1.10 5.38
N ASP A 139 -2.43 -0.51 5.53
CA ASP A 139 -2.96 0.50 4.62
C ASP A 139 -2.11 1.79 4.65
N GLN A 140 -1.65 2.24 5.83
CA GLN A 140 -0.75 3.40 5.95
C GLN A 140 0.61 3.14 5.27
N LEU A 141 1.14 1.93 5.39
CA LEU A 141 2.39 1.55 4.71
C LEU A 141 2.23 1.55 3.19
N ALA A 142 1.10 1.07 2.68
CA ALA A 142 0.81 1.06 1.26
C ALA A 142 0.73 2.48 0.68
N ASP A 143 0.16 3.43 1.41
CA ASP A 143 0.10 4.85 1.00
C ASP A 143 1.51 5.48 0.93
N MET A 144 2.43 5.02 1.76
CA MET A 144 3.84 5.43 1.73
C MET A 144 4.69 4.66 0.72
N ALA A 145 4.08 3.93 -0.21
CA ALA A 145 4.75 3.07 -1.20
C ALA A 145 5.60 1.92 -0.59
N MET A 146 5.31 1.54 0.65
CA MET A 146 5.88 0.39 1.35
C MET A 146 4.86 -0.77 1.36
N GLU A 147 4.32 -1.07 0.20
CA GLU A 147 3.21 -2.02 0.03
C GLU A 147 3.65 -3.45 0.30
N ALA A 148 3.15 -4.02 1.39
CA ALA A 148 3.34 -5.43 1.70
C ALA A 148 2.41 -6.31 0.86
N ILE A 149 1.20 -5.83 0.61
CA ILE A 149 0.15 -6.46 -0.19
C ILE A 149 -0.70 -5.36 -0.84
N HIS A 150 -1.21 -5.63 -2.02
CA HIS A 150 -2.09 -4.69 -2.72
C HIS A 150 -3.33 -4.34 -1.87
N PRO A 151 -3.70 -3.04 -1.69
CA PRO A 151 -4.76 -2.62 -0.76
C PRO A 151 -6.12 -3.29 -1.00
N LYS A 152 -6.49 -3.54 -2.26
CA LYS A 152 -7.75 -4.25 -2.58
C LYS A 152 -7.72 -5.73 -2.15
N ALA A 153 -6.55 -6.36 -2.19
CA ALA A 153 -6.37 -7.74 -1.72
C ALA A 153 -6.43 -7.80 -0.19
N SER A 154 -5.70 -6.90 0.47
CA SER A 154 -5.73 -6.69 1.91
C SER A 154 -7.16 -6.52 2.43
N LYS A 155 -7.93 -5.62 1.79
CA LYS A 155 -9.32 -5.33 2.20
C LYS A 155 -10.27 -6.53 2.14
N ALA A 156 -10.13 -7.38 1.13
CA ALA A 156 -10.96 -8.57 1.03
C ALA A 156 -10.72 -9.54 2.18
N MET A 157 -9.46 -9.74 2.56
CA MET A 157 -9.08 -10.62 3.67
C MET A 157 -9.45 -10.01 5.04
N GLU A 158 -9.28 -8.70 5.21
CA GLU A 158 -9.72 -7.97 6.40
C GLU A 158 -11.21 -8.17 6.65
N LEU A 159 -12.05 -7.98 5.62
CA LEU A 159 -13.50 -8.15 5.74
C LEU A 159 -13.90 -9.59 6.08
N ALA A 160 -13.16 -10.57 5.57
CA ALA A 160 -13.36 -11.98 5.88
C ALA A 160 -12.75 -12.40 7.25
N GLY A 161 -12.01 -11.52 7.91
CA GLY A 161 -11.34 -11.83 9.18
C GLY A 161 -10.15 -12.78 9.04
N ILE A 162 -9.58 -12.92 7.84
CA ILE A 162 -8.46 -13.82 7.56
C ILE A 162 -7.15 -13.03 7.75
N PRO A 163 -6.25 -13.44 8.65
CA PRO A 163 -4.97 -12.76 8.82
C PRO A 163 -4.01 -13.00 7.65
N ILE A 164 -3.09 -12.06 7.44
CA ILE A 164 -2.03 -12.15 6.43
C ILE A 164 -0.69 -12.22 7.15
N ARG A 165 0.15 -13.16 6.73
CA ARG A 165 1.54 -13.23 7.15
C ARG A 165 2.45 -12.81 6.00
N VAL A 166 3.33 -11.86 6.25
CA VAL A 166 4.41 -11.47 5.34
C VAL A 166 5.70 -12.11 5.82
N ALA A 167 6.20 -13.07 5.08
CA ALA A 167 7.40 -13.85 5.40
C ALA A 167 8.53 -13.54 4.40
N ASN A 168 9.77 -13.62 4.86
CA ASN A 168 10.94 -13.53 3.98
C ASN A 168 11.27 -14.92 3.43
N ALA A 169 11.26 -15.09 2.11
CA ALA A 169 11.55 -16.36 1.45
C ALA A 169 13.00 -16.84 1.69
N PHE A 170 13.91 -15.92 2.01
CA PHE A 170 15.32 -16.21 2.27
C PHE A 170 15.67 -16.39 3.75
N ASP A 171 14.69 -16.20 4.64
CA ASP A 171 14.85 -16.42 6.08
C ASP A 171 13.64 -17.20 6.65
N PRO A 172 13.52 -18.51 6.31
CA PRO A 172 12.37 -19.31 6.70
C PRO A 172 12.28 -19.60 8.21
N GLY A 173 13.36 -19.35 8.95
CA GLY A 173 13.38 -19.49 10.42
C GLY A 173 12.67 -18.35 11.15
N ASN A 174 12.48 -17.21 10.50
CA ASN A 174 11.80 -16.06 11.07
C ASN A 174 10.30 -16.13 10.76
N PRO A 175 9.42 -16.01 11.77
CA PRO A 175 7.96 -16.09 11.56
C PRO A 175 7.38 -14.94 10.71
N GLY A 176 8.17 -13.90 10.42
CA GLY A 176 7.74 -12.73 9.65
C GLY A 176 6.75 -11.84 10.42
N THR A 177 5.96 -11.09 9.68
CA THR A 177 4.97 -10.15 10.22
C THR A 177 3.56 -10.69 10.04
N LEU A 178 2.81 -10.83 11.13
CA LEU A 178 1.38 -11.16 11.11
C LEU A 178 0.57 -9.85 11.06
N ILE A 179 -0.34 -9.74 10.11
CA ILE A 179 -1.30 -8.65 9.96
C ILE A 179 -2.69 -9.20 10.29
N SER A 180 -3.33 -8.71 11.35
CA SER A 180 -4.68 -9.14 11.74
C SER A 180 -5.59 -7.96 12.05
N ARG A 181 -6.92 -8.17 12.04
CA ARG A 181 -7.91 -7.08 12.10
C ARG A 181 -7.81 -6.25 13.37
N ASP A 182 -7.79 -6.90 14.53
CA ASP A 182 -8.05 -6.24 15.81
C ASP A 182 -6.79 -6.10 16.68
N TYR A 183 -5.63 -6.30 16.09
CA TYR A 183 -4.39 -6.21 16.86
C TYR A 183 -4.08 -4.77 17.25
N VAL A 184 -3.82 -4.58 18.53
CA VAL A 184 -3.24 -3.36 19.10
C VAL A 184 -2.06 -3.78 19.96
N ALA A 185 -0.92 -3.15 19.80
CA ALA A 185 0.26 -3.46 20.61
C ALA A 185 -0.05 -3.25 22.10
N PRO A 186 0.41 -4.14 22.99
CA PRO A 186 0.15 -4.03 24.43
C PRO A 186 0.80 -2.79 25.04
N THR A 187 1.89 -2.33 24.47
CA THR A 187 2.58 -1.08 24.82
C THR A 187 2.57 -0.12 23.63
N PRO A 188 2.62 1.19 23.88
CA PRO A 188 2.76 2.17 22.81
C PRO A 188 3.98 1.88 21.95
N ARG A 189 3.79 1.85 20.62
CA ARG A 189 4.85 1.41 19.72
C ARG A 189 4.77 2.10 18.36
N VAL A 190 5.93 2.48 17.85
CA VAL A 190 6.13 2.82 16.45
C VAL A 190 6.50 1.53 15.71
N ASP A 191 5.70 1.18 14.70
CA ASP A 191 5.92 -0.01 13.89
C ASP A 191 6.91 0.26 12.77
N MET A 192 6.83 1.44 12.12
CA MET A 192 7.74 1.79 11.03
C MET A 192 7.94 3.30 10.90
N ILE A 193 9.16 3.67 10.52
CA ILE A 193 9.51 4.98 9.95
C ILE A 193 9.74 4.76 8.45
N CYS A 194 8.96 5.41 7.64
CA CYS A 194 9.05 5.32 6.17
C CYS A 194 8.65 6.65 5.53
N GLY A 195 8.62 6.73 4.22
CA GLY A 195 8.17 7.95 3.57
C GLY A 195 8.32 7.95 2.06
N ARG A 196 8.00 9.08 1.45
CA ARG A 196 8.09 9.31 0.00
C ARG A 196 8.88 10.57 -0.29
N ARG A 197 9.86 10.43 -1.18
CA ARG A 197 10.70 11.54 -1.63
C ARG A 197 10.12 12.24 -2.87
N ASP A 198 9.33 11.53 -3.68
CA ASP A 198 8.79 11.97 -4.96
C ASP A 198 7.43 12.67 -4.79
N VAL A 199 7.40 13.72 -3.99
CA VAL A 199 6.17 14.45 -3.65
C VAL A 199 6.24 15.89 -4.15
N LEU A 200 5.14 16.34 -4.75
CA LEU A 200 4.91 17.74 -5.12
C LEU A 200 3.79 18.30 -4.25
N ALA A 201 4.08 19.36 -3.54
CA ALA A 201 3.06 20.19 -2.90
C ALA A 201 2.45 21.13 -3.94
N ILE A 202 1.13 21.16 -4.02
CA ILE A 202 0.35 22.10 -4.83
C ILE A 202 -0.45 22.94 -3.86
N GLU A 203 -0.06 24.20 -3.73
CA GLU A 203 -0.68 25.17 -2.83
C GLU A 203 -1.61 26.09 -3.59
N VAL A 204 -2.82 26.25 -3.10
CA VAL A 204 -3.80 27.24 -3.53
C VAL A 204 -4.00 28.21 -2.37
N PHE A 205 -3.47 29.41 -2.51
CA PHE A 205 -3.65 30.52 -1.56
C PHE A 205 -4.65 31.50 -2.12
N ASP A 206 -5.73 31.75 -1.40
CA ASP A 206 -6.77 32.70 -1.80
C ASP A 206 -7.42 33.36 -0.55
N PRO A 207 -7.22 34.66 -0.33
CA PRO A 207 -7.89 35.37 0.76
C PRO A 207 -9.41 35.31 0.70
N GLU A 208 -10.00 35.17 -0.49
CA GLU A 208 -11.46 35.09 -0.69
C GLU A 208 -12.04 33.71 -0.33
N MET A 209 -11.18 32.72 -0.09
CA MET A 209 -11.59 31.37 0.36
C MET A 209 -12.28 31.38 1.72
N VAL A 210 -11.99 32.36 2.56
CA VAL A 210 -12.47 32.43 3.95
C VAL A 210 -13.98 32.56 4.00
N GLY A 211 -14.64 31.54 4.55
CA GLY A 211 -16.10 31.51 4.68
C GLY A 211 -16.85 31.02 3.43
N GLU A 212 -16.15 30.67 2.35
CA GLU A 212 -16.76 30.17 1.11
C GLU A 212 -17.01 28.65 1.20
N PRO A 213 -18.26 28.20 1.34
CA PRO A 213 -18.59 26.77 1.37
C PRO A 213 -18.24 26.09 0.03
N GLY A 214 -17.59 24.94 0.12
CA GLY A 214 -17.30 24.11 -1.05
C GLY A 214 -16.07 24.55 -1.87
N TYR A 215 -15.29 25.52 -1.43
CA TYR A 215 -14.07 25.92 -2.13
C TYR A 215 -13.14 24.75 -2.41
N ASP A 216 -12.87 23.91 -1.41
CA ASP A 216 -12.06 22.70 -1.53
C ASP A 216 -12.64 21.67 -2.53
N TYR A 217 -13.97 21.56 -2.60
CA TYR A 217 -14.62 20.70 -3.61
C TYR A 217 -14.22 21.10 -5.03
N ASN A 218 -14.19 22.40 -5.34
CA ASN A 218 -13.82 22.90 -6.65
C ASN A 218 -12.34 22.63 -6.98
N VAL A 219 -11.46 22.71 -5.97
CA VAL A 219 -10.04 22.30 -6.12
C VAL A 219 -9.95 20.81 -6.41
N LEU A 220 -10.61 19.97 -5.62
CA LEU A 220 -10.62 18.52 -5.78
C LEU A 220 -11.26 18.06 -7.09
N ALA A 221 -12.22 18.80 -7.64
CA ALA A 221 -12.83 18.50 -8.93
C ALA A 221 -11.79 18.48 -10.07
N SER A 222 -10.81 19.39 -10.04
CA SER A 222 -9.70 19.41 -11.00
C SER A 222 -8.78 18.22 -10.87
N PHE A 223 -8.50 17.77 -9.66
CA PHE A 223 -7.73 16.55 -9.39
C PHE A 223 -8.47 15.31 -9.89
N ALA A 224 -9.75 15.17 -9.53
CA ALA A 224 -10.57 14.02 -9.92
C ALA A 224 -10.71 13.90 -11.44
N LYS A 225 -10.96 15.03 -12.15
CA LYS A 225 -11.05 15.10 -13.62
C LYS A 225 -9.76 14.62 -14.30
N ASN A 226 -8.61 14.93 -13.72
CA ASN A 226 -7.30 14.55 -14.22
C ASN A 226 -6.81 13.19 -13.66
N LYS A 227 -7.62 12.50 -12.85
CA LYS A 227 -7.30 11.20 -12.21
C LYS A 227 -6.05 11.25 -11.34
N ILE A 228 -5.86 12.34 -10.61
CA ILE A 228 -4.77 12.53 -9.66
C ILE A 228 -5.29 12.27 -8.25
N SER A 229 -4.65 11.34 -7.54
CA SER A 229 -4.85 11.12 -6.11
C SER A 229 -3.84 11.94 -5.32
N TYR A 230 -4.26 12.47 -4.18
CA TYR A 230 -3.34 13.09 -3.22
C TYR A 230 -2.92 12.06 -2.14
N ILE A 231 -1.75 12.28 -1.54
CA ILE A 231 -1.18 11.46 -0.46
C ILE A 231 -1.59 12.05 0.89
N ALA A 232 -1.46 13.36 1.01
CA ALA A 232 -1.84 14.12 2.21
C ALA A 232 -2.42 15.47 1.80
N LYS A 233 -3.11 16.14 2.72
CA LYS A 233 -3.69 17.45 2.50
C LYS A 233 -3.68 18.28 3.79
N ASN A 234 -3.25 19.53 3.68
CA ASN A 234 -3.38 20.49 4.77
C ASN A 234 -4.24 21.67 4.35
N THR A 235 -5.03 22.18 5.28
CA THR A 235 -5.86 23.36 5.06
C THR A 235 -5.80 24.31 6.26
N ASN A 236 -5.84 25.59 5.96
CA ASN A 236 -6.09 26.63 6.96
C ASN A 236 -7.12 27.63 6.41
N ALA A 237 -7.20 28.83 6.99
CA ALA A 237 -8.24 29.81 6.66
C ALA A 237 -8.26 30.21 5.16
N ASN A 238 -7.12 30.34 4.53
CA ASN A 238 -6.95 30.90 3.17
C ASN A 238 -5.98 30.11 2.30
N THR A 239 -5.61 28.91 2.72
CA THR A 239 -4.65 28.08 1.98
C THR A 239 -5.09 26.62 2.00
N ILE A 240 -5.07 25.97 0.85
CA ILE A 240 -5.25 24.51 0.70
C ILE A 240 -4.01 23.98 0.00
N THR A 241 -3.34 23.01 0.62
CA THR A 241 -2.18 22.34 0.03
C THR A 241 -2.46 20.86 -0.15
N HIS A 242 -2.35 20.37 -1.37
CA HIS A 242 -2.40 18.96 -1.70
C HIS A 242 -1.00 18.44 -1.99
N PHE A 243 -0.65 17.31 -1.38
CA PHE A 243 0.60 16.61 -1.60
C PHE A 243 0.33 15.42 -2.54
N VAL A 244 0.91 15.46 -3.73
CA VAL A 244 0.68 14.46 -4.79
C VAL A 244 2.00 13.82 -5.22
N SER A 245 1.94 12.64 -5.86
CA SER A 245 3.15 12.10 -6.49
C SER A 245 3.57 12.97 -7.67
N GLU A 246 4.83 13.34 -7.74
CA GLU A 246 5.39 14.07 -8.89
C GLU A 246 5.29 13.29 -10.20
N LYS A 247 5.15 11.95 -10.11
CA LYS A 247 4.97 11.04 -11.25
C LYS A 247 3.51 10.92 -11.72
N SER A 248 2.59 11.70 -11.14
CA SER A 248 1.18 11.68 -11.53
C SER A 248 1.01 12.09 -12.98
N LYS A 249 0.32 11.24 -13.74
CA LYS A 249 -0.05 11.58 -15.13
C LYS A 249 -0.98 12.79 -15.12
N ASN A 250 -0.89 13.63 -16.16
CA ASN A 250 -1.72 14.83 -16.36
C ASN A 250 -1.52 15.95 -15.31
N LEU A 251 -0.42 15.95 -14.57
CA LEU A 251 -0.15 16.97 -13.54
C LEU A 251 -0.15 18.40 -14.11
N ASP A 252 0.57 18.63 -15.21
CA ASP A 252 0.63 19.94 -15.90
C ASP A 252 -0.75 20.41 -16.36
N LYS A 253 -1.57 19.47 -16.86
CA LYS A 253 -2.93 19.77 -17.26
C LYS A 253 -3.80 20.19 -16.08
N CYS A 254 -3.67 19.48 -14.96
CA CYS A 254 -4.39 19.81 -13.73
C CYS A 254 -3.98 21.19 -13.20
N LEU A 255 -2.69 21.50 -13.17
CA LEU A 255 -2.17 22.81 -12.75
C LEU A 255 -2.69 23.96 -13.65
N LYS A 256 -2.76 23.72 -14.96
CA LYS A 256 -3.33 24.68 -15.89
C LYS A 256 -4.82 24.92 -15.61
N GLU A 257 -5.60 23.86 -15.44
CA GLU A 257 -7.03 23.95 -15.11
C GLU A 257 -7.29 24.66 -13.78
N LEU A 258 -6.47 24.41 -12.75
CA LEU A 258 -6.55 25.11 -11.49
C LEU A 258 -6.33 26.62 -11.67
N LYS A 259 -5.30 27.03 -12.41
CA LYS A 259 -5.01 28.46 -12.70
C LYS A 259 -6.11 29.13 -13.52
N GLU A 260 -6.74 28.40 -14.44
CA GLU A 260 -7.85 28.89 -15.24
C GLU A 260 -9.15 28.99 -14.43
N HIS A 261 -9.35 28.14 -13.41
CA HIS A 261 -10.56 28.16 -12.60
C HIS A 261 -10.49 29.16 -11.45
N PHE A 262 -9.32 29.32 -10.84
CA PHE A 262 -9.10 30.19 -9.67
C PHE A 262 -8.28 31.43 -10.05
N HIS A 263 -8.86 32.33 -10.85
CA HIS A 263 -8.16 33.52 -11.38
C HIS A 263 -7.64 34.48 -10.30
N GLY A 264 -8.26 34.51 -9.11
CA GLY A 264 -7.85 35.35 -7.99
C GLY A 264 -6.85 34.71 -7.05
N ALA A 265 -6.69 33.38 -7.15
CA ALA A 265 -5.81 32.62 -6.26
C ALA A 265 -4.35 32.62 -6.74
N GLN A 266 -3.44 32.60 -5.80
CA GLN A 266 -2.04 32.29 -6.07
C GLN A 266 -1.84 30.77 -5.99
N ILE A 267 -1.47 30.14 -7.12
CA ILE A 267 -1.18 28.71 -7.19
C ILE A 267 0.33 28.53 -7.33
N SER A 268 0.92 27.87 -6.34
CA SER A 268 2.34 27.56 -6.28
C SER A 268 2.60 26.07 -6.19
N THR A 269 3.80 25.63 -6.56
CA THR A 269 4.24 24.25 -6.42
C THR A 269 5.61 24.21 -5.77
N ARG A 270 5.83 23.17 -4.92
CA ARG A 270 7.11 22.93 -4.26
C ARG A 270 7.42 21.46 -4.22
N GLU A 271 8.64 21.08 -4.55
CA GLU A 271 9.14 19.74 -4.34
C GLU A 271 9.41 19.52 -2.84
N VAL A 272 8.82 18.47 -2.30
CA VAL A 272 8.91 18.13 -0.87
C VAL A 272 9.10 16.63 -0.69
N ALA A 273 9.32 16.21 0.55
CA ALA A 273 9.24 14.83 0.95
C ALA A 273 8.27 14.67 2.12
N ILE A 274 7.68 13.49 2.23
CA ILE A 274 6.86 13.09 3.39
C ILE A 274 7.62 12.01 4.14
N VAL A 275 7.78 12.18 5.45
CA VAL A 275 8.26 11.12 6.34
C VAL A 275 7.18 10.82 7.35
N SER A 276 6.83 9.54 7.47
CA SER A 276 5.74 9.03 8.28
C SER A 276 6.26 8.25 9.48
N VAL A 277 5.68 8.50 10.63
CA VAL A 277 5.80 7.70 11.86
C VAL A 277 4.51 6.91 12.00
N ILE A 278 4.57 5.61 11.76
CA ILE A 278 3.41 4.73 11.70
C ILE A 278 3.50 3.70 12.83
N GLY A 279 2.40 3.49 13.54
CA GLY A 279 2.40 2.50 14.61
C GLY A 279 1.07 2.27 15.28
N THR A 280 1.03 1.20 16.06
CA THR A 280 -0.12 0.81 16.87
C THR A 280 -0.04 1.44 18.26
N ASN A 281 -1.20 1.73 18.86
CA ASN A 281 -1.30 2.25 20.23
C ASN A 281 -0.54 3.57 20.48
N MET A 282 -0.50 4.48 19.48
CA MET A 282 0.19 5.77 19.59
C MET A 282 -0.67 6.90 20.19
N LYS A 283 -1.87 6.60 20.73
CA LYS A 283 -2.80 7.59 21.31
C LYS A 283 -2.39 8.04 22.71
N LEU A 284 -1.16 8.51 22.81
CA LEU A 284 -0.59 9.00 24.07
C LEU A 284 0.08 10.37 23.88
N PRO A 285 0.04 11.21 24.92
CA PRO A 285 0.84 12.44 24.95
C PRO A 285 2.34 12.12 24.80
N GLY A 286 3.06 12.96 24.05
CA GLY A 286 4.50 12.89 23.96
C GLY A 286 5.08 12.36 22.65
N PHE A 287 4.41 11.50 21.90
CA PHE A 287 4.92 11.00 20.61
C PHE A 287 5.24 12.13 19.63
N LEU A 288 4.29 13.06 19.42
CA LEU A 288 4.51 14.20 18.55
C LEU A 288 5.65 15.09 19.05
N HIS A 289 5.73 15.31 20.37
CA HIS A 289 6.84 16.08 20.96
C HIS A 289 8.20 15.43 20.67
N ARG A 290 8.33 14.13 20.88
CA ARG A 290 9.58 13.39 20.63
C ARG A 290 9.98 13.44 19.15
N ALA A 291 9.02 13.22 18.24
CA ALA A 291 9.25 13.30 16.82
C ALA A 291 9.70 14.70 16.38
N ALA A 292 8.98 15.75 16.82
CA ALA A 292 9.33 17.13 16.51
C ALA A 292 10.70 17.52 17.08
N LYS A 293 11.02 17.09 18.30
CA LYS A 293 12.34 17.30 18.92
C LYS A 293 13.46 16.66 18.10
N ALA A 294 13.30 15.40 17.66
CA ALA A 294 14.30 14.70 16.86
C ALA A 294 14.59 15.40 15.53
N LEU A 295 13.54 15.92 14.88
CA LEU A 295 13.68 16.71 13.64
C LEU A 295 14.38 18.05 13.91
N ALA A 296 13.99 18.77 14.96
CA ALA A 296 14.57 20.06 15.33
C ALA A 296 16.06 19.93 15.70
N GLU A 297 16.44 18.91 16.48
CA GLU A 297 17.84 18.63 16.83
C GLU A 297 18.69 18.27 15.60
N SER A 298 18.06 17.70 14.58
CA SER A 298 18.67 17.44 13.27
C SER A 298 18.63 18.65 12.33
N LYS A 299 18.17 19.82 12.79
CA LYS A 299 18.01 21.09 12.05
C LYS A 299 17.07 20.98 10.84
N ILE A 300 16.11 20.10 10.90
CA ILE A 300 15.12 19.89 9.84
C ILE A 300 13.90 20.77 10.11
N ASN A 301 13.55 21.59 9.12
CA ASN A 301 12.34 22.40 9.17
C ASN A 301 11.12 21.57 8.73
N VAL A 302 10.08 21.55 9.55
CA VAL A 302 8.80 20.91 9.22
C VAL A 302 7.92 21.94 8.49
N LEU A 303 7.67 21.71 7.21
CA LEU A 303 6.87 22.59 6.36
C LEU A 303 5.38 22.46 6.63
N ALA A 304 4.94 21.24 6.90
CA ALA A 304 3.57 20.90 7.30
C ALA A 304 3.55 19.60 8.10
N LEU A 305 2.47 19.39 8.84
CA LEU A 305 2.22 18.18 9.62
C LEU A 305 0.78 17.73 9.40
N ASP A 306 0.59 16.42 9.15
CA ASP A 306 -0.73 15.80 9.16
C ASP A 306 -0.78 14.66 10.18
N GLN A 307 -1.84 14.65 10.98
CA GLN A 307 -2.13 13.58 11.95
C GLN A 307 -3.64 13.45 12.12
N CYS A 308 -4.22 12.39 11.61
CA CYS A 308 -5.64 12.11 11.79
C CYS A 308 -5.99 11.73 13.24
N ILE A 309 -7.28 11.88 13.59
CA ILE A 309 -7.81 11.50 14.93
C ILE A 309 -7.54 10.02 15.28
N ARG A 310 -7.38 9.16 14.28
CA ARG A 310 -7.01 7.75 14.50
C ARG A 310 -5.64 7.60 15.16
N GLN A 311 -4.74 8.57 14.98
CA GLN A 311 -3.39 8.62 15.59
C GLN A 311 -2.55 7.36 15.35
N VAL A 312 -2.64 6.79 14.15
CA VAL A 312 -1.83 5.65 13.71
C VAL A 312 -0.69 6.06 12.79
N ASN A 313 -0.71 7.32 12.32
CA ASN A 313 0.28 7.88 11.43
C ASN A 313 0.47 9.38 11.73
N MET A 314 1.71 9.82 11.82
CA MET A 314 2.13 11.23 11.83
C MET A 314 2.99 11.47 10.60
N GLN A 315 2.55 12.34 9.71
CA GLN A 315 3.23 12.66 8.45
C GLN A 315 3.90 14.03 8.57
N PHE A 316 5.22 14.05 8.47
CA PHE A 316 6.01 15.27 8.46
C PHE A 316 6.38 15.61 7.03
N ILE A 317 5.94 16.76 6.55
CA ILE A 317 6.30 17.30 5.26
C ILE A 317 7.52 18.17 5.46
N ILE A 318 8.59 17.85 4.74
CA ILE A 318 9.92 18.45 4.88
C ILE A 318 10.52 18.75 3.51
N ASP A 319 11.63 19.48 3.49
CA ASP A 319 12.42 19.64 2.28
C ASP A 319 12.95 18.28 1.79
N ARG A 320 12.94 18.09 0.47
CA ARG A 320 13.34 16.83 -0.17
C ARG A 320 14.76 16.38 0.21
N GLU A 321 15.65 17.34 0.44
CA GLU A 321 17.05 17.09 0.79
C GLU A 321 17.20 16.46 2.18
N ASP A 322 16.28 16.73 3.08
CA ASP A 322 16.28 16.24 4.46
C ASP A 322 15.72 14.83 4.63
N PHE A 323 15.19 14.23 3.57
CA PHE A 323 14.42 12.98 3.61
C PHE A 323 15.11 11.82 4.34
N GLU A 324 16.37 11.56 4.02
CA GLU A 324 17.14 10.48 4.65
C GLU A 324 17.52 10.82 6.09
N THR A 325 17.90 12.06 6.33
CA THR A 325 18.28 12.53 7.67
C THR A 325 17.10 12.48 8.63
N ALA A 326 15.91 12.85 8.15
CA ALA A 326 14.67 12.79 8.92
C ALA A 326 14.31 11.37 9.34
N GLN A 327 14.38 10.42 8.41
CA GLN A 327 14.09 9.01 8.72
C GLN A 327 15.05 8.45 9.77
N LYS A 328 16.36 8.73 9.64
CA LYS A 328 17.38 8.32 10.61
C LYS A 328 17.15 8.94 11.99
N ALA A 329 16.81 10.22 12.04
CA ALA A 329 16.55 10.93 13.30
C ALA A 329 15.32 10.38 14.02
N LEU A 330 14.22 10.21 13.28
CA LEU A 330 12.97 9.69 13.83
C LEU A 330 13.12 8.23 14.27
N HIS A 331 13.80 7.39 13.48
CA HIS A 331 14.02 5.99 13.83
C HIS A 331 14.86 5.87 15.12
N ARG A 332 15.95 6.60 15.20
CA ARG A 332 16.80 6.63 16.40
C ARG A 332 16.01 7.03 17.64
N GLU A 333 15.21 8.09 17.58
CA GLU A 333 14.48 8.61 18.74
C GLU A 333 13.30 7.71 19.13
N LEU A 334 12.54 7.21 18.16
CA LEU A 334 11.25 6.58 18.42
C LEU A 334 11.29 5.05 18.41
N VAL A 335 12.36 4.45 17.85
CA VAL A 335 12.51 3.00 17.72
C VAL A 335 13.71 2.48 18.48
N GLU A 336 14.91 3.12 18.34
CA GLU A 336 16.13 2.63 18.99
C GLU A 336 16.16 3.01 20.48
N HIS A 337 15.63 4.19 20.85
CA HIS A 337 15.55 4.69 22.23
C HIS A 337 14.14 4.48 22.81
N GLU A 338 13.59 3.27 22.69
CA GLU A 338 12.32 2.90 23.33
C GLU A 338 12.45 2.92 24.87
N GLN A 339 12.45 4.12 25.46
CA GLN A 339 12.11 4.35 26.85
C GLN A 339 10.88 5.25 26.90
N ILE A 340 9.73 4.62 27.05
CA ILE A 340 8.47 5.29 27.42
C ILE A 340 8.21 4.99 28.88
#